data_fd0cba7572dc1cd53db420fd9ee66147
#
_entry.id   fd0cba7572dc1cd53db420fd9ee66147
#
_cell.length_a   1.000
_cell.length_b   1.000
_cell.length_c   1.000
_cell.angle_alpha   90.00
_cell.angle_beta   90.00
_cell.angle_gamma   90.00
#
_symmetry.space_group_name_H-M   'P 1'
#
loop_
_entity.id
_entity.type
_entity.pdbx_description
1 polymer ?
#
loop_
_entity_poly.entity_id
_entity_poly.type
_entity_poly.pdbx_seq_one_letter_code
_entity_poly.pdbx_strand_id
1 'polypeptide(L)'
;LERTVQYEDYTPPKIHLTAPLRYSTTELSKANLTENMTAEDCLDGDLTSQIRTSLDDGMYNAAAGIYKVTVQVSNSAGDVCSVPLEVTVTESGDRQEQMKEYPVLSDYIAYTTVGHEIDPMSYVKGMEMNGATYTYADDGEALAGTREAISVKSEVDYSKAGVYPVEYSYTAEGAPTAVTKLFVVVQDQEGTQDGK
;
A
#
# COMPACT_ATOMS: atom_id res chain seq x y z
N LEU A 1 -13.74 39.03 -13.92
CA LEU A 1 -14.69 37.94 -14.16
C LEU A 1 -14.07 36.66 -13.61
N GLU A 2 -14.47 36.26 -12.41
CA GLU A 2 -14.17 34.95 -11.87
C GLU A 2 -15.10 33.96 -12.58
N ARG A 3 -14.49 32.89 -13.17
CA ARG A 3 -15.24 31.75 -13.68
C ARG A 3 -15.00 30.60 -12.74
N THR A 4 -16.04 30.13 -12.08
CA THR A 4 -16.02 28.86 -11.37
C THR A 4 -16.17 27.77 -12.42
N VAL A 5 -15.18 26.89 -12.52
CA VAL A 5 -15.27 25.66 -13.33
C VAL A 5 -15.67 24.57 -12.37
N GLN A 6 -16.83 23.96 -12.59
CA GLN A 6 -17.28 22.78 -11.87
C GLN A 6 -16.92 21.56 -12.73
N TYR A 7 -16.14 20.63 -12.17
CA TYR A 7 -15.88 19.35 -12.80
C TYR A 7 -16.94 18.35 -12.30
N GLU A 8 -17.71 17.81 -13.21
CA GLU A 8 -18.50 16.59 -12.95
C GLU A 8 -17.52 15.43 -13.01
N ASP A 9 -17.56 14.48 -12.06
CA ASP A 9 -16.68 13.32 -11.97
C ASP A 9 -15.20 13.62 -11.61
N TYR A 10 -14.94 14.64 -10.79
CA TYR A 10 -13.59 14.87 -10.28
C TYR A 10 -13.14 13.75 -9.37
N THR A 11 -11.95 13.20 -9.63
CA THR A 11 -11.23 12.27 -8.74
C THR A 11 -9.91 12.88 -8.32
N PRO A 12 -9.66 13.01 -7.00
CA PRO A 12 -8.40 13.57 -6.50
C PRO A 12 -7.23 12.63 -6.79
N PRO A 13 -5.98 13.12 -6.67
CA PRO A 13 -4.80 12.30 -6.89
C PRO A 13 -4.81 11.02 -6.05
N LYS A 14 -4.37 9.91 -6.66
CA LYS A 14 -4.20 8.61 -6.00
C LYS A 14 -2.79 8.10 -6.23
N ILE A 15 -2.23 7.46 -5.20
CA ILE A 15 -0.95 6.78 -5.26
C ILE A 15 -1.23 5.28 -5.20
N HIS A 16 -0.62 4.50 -6.09
CA HIS A 16 -0.65 3.05 -6.10
C HIS A 16 0.72 2.51 -5.71
N LEU A 17 0.74 1.40 -4.99
CA LEU A 17 1.96 0.72 -4.55
C LEU A 17 1.86 -0.76 -4.91
N THR A 18 2.63 -1.21 -5.90
CA THR A 18 2.54 -2.56 -6.49
C THR A 18 3.43 -3.61 -5.82
N ALA A 19 4.33 -3.19 -4.91
CA ALA A 19 5.16 -4.08 -4.11
C ALA A 19 5.30 -3.56 -2.67
N PRO A 20 5.49 -4.43 -1.66
CA PRO A 20 5.66 -3.99 -0.28
C PRO A 20 6.97 -3.24 -0.10
N LEU A 21 6.99 -2.25 0.80
CA LEU A 21 8.21 -1.57 1.22
C LEU A 21 8.95 -2.43 2.26
N ARG A 22 9.57 -3.52 1.81
CA ARG A 22 10.33 -4.46 2.64
C ARG A 22 11.72 -4.64 2.07
N TYR A 23 12.73 -4.38 2.87
CA TYR A 23 14.13 -4.37 2.47
C TYR A 23 14.97 -5.04 3.55
N SER A 24 16.05 -5.72 3.15
CA SER A 24 17.13 -6.03 4.08
C SER A 24 17.99 -4.78 4.37
N THR A 25 18.77 -4.81 5.45
CA THR A 25 19.67 -3.70 5.82
C THR A 25 20.67 -3.36 4.70
N THR A 26 21.06 -4.33 3.86
CA THR A 26 21.96 -4.10 2.71
C THR A 26 21.24 -3.52 1.49
N GLU A 27 19.98 -3.88 1.26
CA GLU A 27 19.18 -3.38 0.14
C GLU A 27 18.73 -1.95 0.39
N LEU A 28 18.33 -1.64 1.62
CA LEU A 28 17.81 -0.32 2.00
C LEU A 28 18.75 0.81 1.62
N SER A 29 20.06 0.62 1.75
CA SER A 29 21.08 1.64 1.40
C SER A 29 21.06 2.06 -0.08
N LYS A 30 20.44 1.26 -0.94
CA LYS A 30 20.33 1.48 -2.40
C LYS A 30 18.88 1.58 -2.86
N ALA A 31 17.90 1.45 -1.94
CA ALA A 31 16.50 1.41 -2.27
C ALA A 31 16.00 2.75 -2.81
N ASN A 32 15.20 2.69 -3.87
CA ASN A 32 14.35 3.77 -4.28
C ASN A 32 12.92 3.45 -3.83
N LEU A 33 12.45 4.09 -2.77
CA LEU A 33 11.14 3.78 -2.18
C LEU A 33 9.96 4.03 -3.11
N THR A 34 10.13 4.86 -4.14
CA THR A 34 9.08 5.17 -5.12
C THR A 34 9.12 4.29 -6.37
N GLU A 35 10.07 3.34 -6.46
CA GLU A 35 10.26 2.51 -7.65
C GLU A 35 9.00 1.73 -8.05
N ASN A 36 8.25 1.25 -7.06
CA ASN A 36 7.03 0.47 -7.28
C ASN A 36 5.75 1.30 -7.04
N MET A 37 5.87 2.63 -7.12
CA MET A 37 4.75 3.55 -6.98
C MET A 37 4.40 4.19 -8.30
N THR A 38 3.11 4.38 -8.53
CA THR A 38 2.55 5.24 -9.57
C THR A 38 1.54 6.19 -8.95
N ALA A 39 1.31 7.32 -9.61
CA ALA A 39 0.28 8.25 -9.17
C ALA A 39 -0.43 8.86 -10.37
N GLU A 40 -1.74 9.04 -10.24
CA GLU A 40 -2.58 9.63 -11.27
C GLU A 40 -3.73 10.45 -10.69
N ASP A 41 -4.25 11.36 -11.47
CA ASP A 41 -5.51 12.04 -11.20
C ASP A 41 -6.27 12.35 -12.51
N CYS A 42 -7.51 12.86 -12.38
CA CYS A 42 -8.33 13.15 -13.55
C CYS A 42 -7.98 14.47 -14.25
N LEU A 43 -7.22 15.38 -13.63
CA LEU A 43 -6.86 16.69 -14.19
C LEU A 43 -5.56 16.64 -14.98
N ASP A 44 -4.53 16.07 -14.35
CA ASP A 44 -3.15 16.12 -14.85
C ASP A 44 -2.68 14.76 -15.42
N GLY A 45 -3.48 13.69 -15.24
CA GLY A 45 -3.14 12.34 -15.65
C GLY A 45 -2.02 11.73 -14.82
N ASP A 46 -0.91 11.34 -15.42
CA ASP A 46 0.22 10.69 -14.74
C ASP A 46 1.02 11.69 -13.89
N LEU A 47 1.00 11.48 -12.58
CA LEU A 47 1.73 12.26 -11.58
C LEU A 47 2.91 11.49 -10.96
N THR A 48 3.27 10.33 -11.47
CA THR A 48 4.28 9.41 -10.90
C THR A 48 5.60 10.12 -10.59
N SER A 49 6.09 10.97 -11.48
CA SER A 49 7.34 11.71 -11.29
C SER A 49 7.28 12.78 -10.19
N GLN A 50 6.09 13.13 -9.72
CA GLN A 50 5.84 14.14 -8.70
C GLN A 50 5.71 13.54 -7.30
N ILE A 51 5.72 12.20 -7.16
CA ILE A 51 5.68 11.55 -5.85
C ILE A 51 6.87 12.00 -5.01
N ARG A 52 6.59 12.37 -3.76
CA ARG A 52 7.58 12.75 -2.75
C ARG A 52 7.41 11.86 -1.53
N THR A 53 8.53 11.56 -0.88
CA THR A 53 8.55 10.80 0.37
C THR A 53 9.12 11.69 1.47
N SER A 54 8.50 11.67 2.65
CA SER A 54 9.13 12.20 3.86
C SER A 54 9.96 11.08 4.46
N LEU A 55 11.27 11.15 4.28
CA LEU A 55 12.22 10.27 4.91
C LEU A 55 12.96 11.05 5.99
N ASP A 56 13.10 10.47 7.18
CA ASP A 56 14.14 10.90 8.10
C ASP A 56 15.49 10.55 7.48
N ASP A 57 16.43 11.51 7.45
CA ASP A 57 17.76 11.40 6.83
C ASP A 57 18.59 10.18 7.30
N GLY A 58 18.16 9.50 8.37
CA GLY A 58 18.81 8.34 8.95
C GLY A 58 18.35 6.98 8.41
N MET A 59 17.27 6.91 7.61
CA MET A 59 16.65 5.62 7.28
C MET A 59 17.52 4.73 6.38
N TYR A 60 18.36 5.29 5.53
CA TYR A 60 19.25 4.51 4.63
C TYR A 60 20.31 3.66 5.37
N ASN A 61 20.54 3.92 6.64
CA ASN A 61 21.43 3.15 7.51
C ASN A 61 20.66 2.56 8.71
N ALA A 62 19.37 2.40 8.58
CA ALA A 62 18.54 1.93 9.66
C ALA A 62 18.83 0.46 10.01
N ALA A 63 18.78 0.15 11.30
CA ALA A 63 18.77 -1.22 11.79
C ALA A 63 17.46 -1.93 11.41
N ALA A 64 17.40 -3.24 11.61
CA ALA A 64 16.14 -3.97 11.45
C ALA A 64 15.04 -3.38 12.34
N GLY A 65 13.84 -3.21 11.76
CA GLY A 65 12.71 -2.56 12.42
C GLY A 65 11.64 -2.11 11.45
N ILE A 66 10.62 -1.42 11.96
CA ILE A 66 9.54 -0.83 11.16
C ILE A 66 9.64 0.69 11.27
N TYR A 67 9.69 1.35 10.13
CA TYR A 67 9.86 2.80 10.00
C TYR A 67 8.65 3.39 9.28
N LYS A 68 8.15 4.51 9.80
CA LYS A 68 7.06 5.24 9.16
C LYS A 68 7.60 6.18 8.09
N VAL A 69 6.94 6.20 6.95
CA VAL A 69 7.20 7.11 5.84
C VAL A 69 5.87 7.67 5.36
N THR A 70 5.83 8.95 4.99
CA THR A 70 4.66 9.51 4.32
C THR A 70 5.00 9.72 2.85
N VAL A 71 4.16 9.19 1.96
CA VAL A 71 4.25 9.48 0.53
C VAL A 71 3.18 10.49 0.15
N GLN A 72 3.54 11.44 -0.72
CA GLN A 72 2.66 12.52 -1.13
C GLN A 72 2.78 12.80 -2.62
N VAL A 73 1.66 13.20 -3.21
CA VAL A 73 1.60 13.76 -4.55
C VAL A 73 0.55 14.86 -4.57
N SER A 74 0.76 15.90 -5.37
CA SER A 74 -0.20 16.98 -5.56
C SER A 74 -0.45 17.22 -7.05
N ASN A 75 -1.69 17.61 -7.38
CA ASN A 75 -2.06 18.02 -8.73
C ASN A 75 -1.92 19.52 -8.93
N SER A 76 -2.20 20.00 -10.15
CA SER A 76 -2.14 21.43 -10.52
C SER A 76 -3.22 22.28 -9.85
N ALA A 77 -4.30 21.68 -9.36
CA ALA A 77 -5.35 22.37 -8.60
C ALA A 77 -4.96 22.58 -7.13
N GLY A 78 -3.89 21.92 -6.65
CA GLY A 78 -3.42 22.02 -5.28
C GLY A 78 -3.97 20.95 -4.35
N ASP A 79 -4.71 19.95 -4.87
CA ASP A 79 -5.17 18.83 -4.08
C ASP A 79 -4.01 17.87 -3.81
N VAL A 80 -3.95 17.37 -2.59
CA VAL A 80 -2.84 16.54 -2.10
C VAL A 80 -3.35 15.18 -1.66
N CYS A 81 -2.80 14.13 -2.26
CA CYS A 81 -2.86 12.78 -1.71
C CYS A 81 -1.66 12.56 -0.79
N SER A 82 -1.92 12.16 0.45
CA SER A 82 -0.88 11.92 1.46
C SER A 82 -1.19 10.61 2.19
N VAL A 83 -0.31 9.62 2.04
CA VAL A 83 -0.52 8.29 2.60
C VAL A 83 0.64 7.94 3.54
N PRO A 84 0.39 7.76 4.84
CA PRO A 84 1.37 7.20 5.76
C PRO A 84 1.54 5.70 5.49
N LEU A 85 2.76 5.28 5.23
CA LEU A 85 3.15 3.90 4.97
C LEU A 85 4.17 3.42 6.00
N GLU A 86 4.47 2.12 5.95
CA GLU A 86 5.52 1.52 6.76
C GLU A 86 6.57 0.87 5.86
N VAL A 87 7.84 1.08 6.20
CA VAL A 87 8.99 0.39 5.61
C VAL A 87 9.48 -0.63 6.62
N THR A 88 9.47 -1.89 6.25
CA THR A 88 10.03 -2.97 7.06
C THR A 88 11.48 -3.22 6.66
N VAL A 89 12.38 -3.15 7.63
CA VAL A 89 13.80 -3.44 7.45
C VAL A 89 14.12 -4.73 8.21
N THR A 90 14.73 -5.70 7.53
CA THR A 90 15.13 -6.97 8.09
C THR A 90 16.65 -7.12 8.10
N GLU A 91 17.21 -7.94 9.01
CA GLU A 91 18.64 -8.23 8.99
C GLU A 91 19.02 -9.03 7.74
N SER A 92 20.10 -8.60 7.10
CA SER A 92 20.63 -9.33 5.94
C SER A 92 21.06 -10.73 6.31
N GLY A 93 20.55 -11.74 5.58
CA GLY A 93 20.88 -13.14 5.81
C GLY A 93 20.13 -13.79 6.98
N ASP A 94 19.11 -13.13 7.54
CA ASP A 94 18.25 -13.74 8.55
C ASP A 94 17.50 -14.95 7.97
N ARG A 95 17.83 -16.14 8.50
CA ARG A 95 17.22 -17.40 8.05
C ARG A 95 15.74 -17.48 8.39
N GLN A 96 15.32 -16.90 9.49
CA GLN A 96 13.91 -16.88 9.89
C GLN A 96 13.11 -16.05 8.91
N GLU A 97 13.65 -14.92 8.46
CA GLU A 97 13.03 -14.08 7.43
C GLU A 97 12.93 -14.81 6.08
N GLN A 98 13.99 -15.50 5.69
CA GLN A 98 14.03 -16.29 4.43
C GLN A 98 13.04 -17.46 4.36
N MET A 99 12.59 -17.96 5.52
CA MET A 99 11.59 -19.04 5.59
C MET A 99 10.15 -18.53 5.53
N LYS A 100 9.93 -17.23 5.67
CA LYS A 100 8.58 -16.66 5.61
C LYS A 100 8.01 -16.70 4.21
N GLU A 101 6.71 -16.97 4.14
CA GLU A 101 5.94 -16.89 2.91
C GLU A 101 4.91 -15.78 3.06
N TYR A 102 4.96 -14.80 2.17
CA TYR A 102 4.17 -13.58 2.31
C TYR A 102 2.97 -13.54 1.37
N PRO A 103 1.78 -13.19 1.87
CA PRO A 103 0.67 -12.81 1.00
C PRO A 103 1.08 -11.65 0.09
N VAL A 104 0.83 -11.79 -1.22
CA VAL A 104 1.11 -10.76 -2.22
C VAL A 104 -0.19 -10.10 -2.65
N LEU A 105 -0.23 -8.77 -2.62
CA LEU A 105 -1.40 -7.99 -2.96
C LEU A 105 -1.30 -7.41 -4.39
N SER A 106 -2.44 -7.14 -4.99
CA SER A 106 -2.52 -6.45 -6.29
C SER A 106 -2.15 -4.97 -6.17
N ASP A 107 -2.50 -4.36 -5.04
CA ASP A 107 -2.09 -3.03 -4.62
C ASP A 107 -1.94 -3.03 -3.10
N TYR A 108 -1.04 -2.25 -2.57
CA TYR A 108 -0.80 -2.10 -1.12
C TYR A 108 -1.42 -0.83 -0.55
N ILE A 109 -2.10 -0.04 -1.40
CA ILE A 109 -2.93 1.10 -1.03
C ILE A 109 -4.30 0.91 -1.66
N ALA A 110 -5.35 0.91 -0.87
CA ALA A 110 -6.73 0.83 -1.34
C ALA A 110 -7.47 2.14 -1.04
N TYR A 111 -8.37 2.54 -1.91
CA TYR A 111 -9.19 3.74 -1.74
C TYR A 111 -10.65 3.37 -1.64
N THR A 112 -11.33 4.02 -0.70
CA THR A 112 -12.78 3.97 -0.57
C THR A 112 -13.29 5.30 -0.02
N THR A 113 -14.60 5.47 0.04
CA THR A 113 -15.25 6.64 0.63
C THR A 113 -15.96 6.27 1.92
N VAL A 114 -16.20 7.26 2.78
CA VAL A 114 -16.98 7.07 4.01
C VAL A 114 -18.29 6.35 3.71
N GLY A 115 -18.58 5.31 4.49
CA GLY A 115 -19.77 4.48 4.34
C GLY A 115 -19.66 3.32 3.34
N HIS A 116 -18.54 3.18 2.61
CA HIS A 116 -18.34 2.08 1.65
C HIS A 116 -17.21 1.15 2.11
N GLU A 117 -17.59 -0.07 2.46
CA GLU A 117 -16.64 -1.12 2.85
C GLU A 117 -16.00 -1.77 1.61
N ILE A 118 -14.75 -2.21 1.77
CA ILE A 118 -14.06 -3.03 0.77
C ILE A 118 -13.89 -4.45 1.30
N ASP A 119 -13.80 -5.43 0.41
CA ASP A 119 -13.36 -6.78 0.76
C ASP A 119 -11.83 -6.86 0.71
N PRO A 120 -11.12 -6.95 1.85
CA PRO A 120 -9.67 -7.04 1.85
C PRO A 120 -9.14 -8.27 1.09
N MET A 121 -9.86 -9.40 1.10
CA MET A 121 -9.40 -10.61 0.41
C MET A 121 -9.42 -10.47 -1.12
N SER A 122 -10.13 -9.48 -1.68
CA SER A 122 -10.10 -9.18 -3.11
C SER A 122 -8.74 -8.67 -3.60
N TYR A 123 -7.91 -8.12 -2.69
CA TYR A 123 -6.56 -7.63 -3.00
C TYR A 123 -5.51 -8.74 -3.02
N VAL A 124 -5.77 -9.91 -2.44
CA VAL A 124 -4.80 -11.01 -2.40
C VAL A 124 -4.71 -11.66 -3.77
N LYS A 125 -3.56 -11.49 -4.45
CA LYS A 125 -3.32 -12.03 -5.80
C LYS A 125 -2.41 -13.26 -5.82
N GLY A 126 -1.66 -13.53 -4.74
CA GLY A 126 -0.71 -14.63 -4.73
C GLY A 126 0.09 -14.73 -3.43
N MET A 127 1.21 -15.43 -3.51
CA MET A 127 2.17 -15.63 -2.42
C MET A 127 3.59 -15.40 -2.91
N GLU A 128 4.43 -14.85 -2.05
CA GLU A 128 5.89 -14.86 -2.22
C GLU A 128 6.46 -16.01 -1.39
N MET A 129 7.13 -16.95 -2.05
CA MET A 129 7.71 -18.14 -1.44
C MET A 129 9.13 -18.33 -1.97
N ASN A 130 10.11 -18.54 -1.08
CA ASN A 130 11.52 -18.72 -1.46
C ASN A 130 12.07 -17.59 -2.35
N GLY A 131 11.63 -16.35 -2.14
CA GLY A 131 12.04 -15.19 -2.93
C GLY A 131 11.44 -15.09 -4.33
N ALA A 132 10.47 -15.94 -4.69
CA ALA A 132 9.73 -15.90 -5.94
C ALA A 132 8.25 -15.58 -5.69
N THR A 133 7.65 -14.81 -6.57
CA THR A 133 6.21 -14.48 -6.52
C THR A 133 5.42 -15.45 -7.39
N TYR A 134 4.39 -16.05 -6.82
CA TYR A 134 3.42 -16.92 -7.47
C TYR A 134 2.03 -16.27 -7.43
N THR A 135 1.24 -16.41 -8.48
CA THR A 135 -0.11 -15.83 -8.53
C THR A 135 -1.18 -16.93 -8.56
N TYR A 136 -2.34 -16.68 -7.94
CA TYR A 136 -3.45 -17.65 -8.00
C TYR A 136 -4.00 -17.82 -9.41
N ALA A 137 -3.78 -16.85 -10.29
CA ALA A 137 -4.23 -16.91 -11.68
C ALA A 137 -3.39 -17.89 -12.51
N ASP A 138 -2.08 -17.93 -12.30
CA ASP A 138 -1.13 -18.70 -13.10
C ASP A 138 -0.65 -19.96 -12.40
N ASP A 139 -0.51 -19.92 -11.05
CA ASP A 139 0.13 -20.94 -10.23
C ASP A 139 -0.83 -21.57 -9.20
N GLY A 140 -2.13 -21.58 -9.48
CA GLY A 140 -3.17 -22.01 -8.52
C GLY A 140 -2.97 -23.38 -7.93
N GLU A 141 -2.36 -24.33 -8.66
CA GLU A 141 -2.06 -25.70 -8.16
C GLU A 141 -0.95 -25.65 -7.09
N ALA A 142 0.10 -24.85 -7.30
CA ALA A 142 1.20 -24.68 -6.34
C ALA A 142 0.78 -23.93 -5.08
N LEU A 143 -0.28 -23.09 -5.19
CA LEU A 143 -0.82 -22.29 -4.10
C LEU A 143 -2.08 -22.88 -3.45
N ALA A 144 -2.41 -24.14 -3.73
CA ALA A 144 -3.63 -24.76 -3.22
C ALA A 144 -3.71 -24.71 -1.69
N GLY A 145 -4.82 -24.21 -1.16
CA GLY A 145 -5.06 -24.09 0.29
C GLY A 145 -4.36 -22.91 0.99
N THR A 146 -3.44 -22.18 0.32
CA THR A 146 -2.76 -21.06 0.96
C THR A 146 -3.69 -19.87 1.16
N ARG A 147 -4.59 -19.59 0.21
CA ARG A 147 -5.53 -18.46 0.28
C ARG A 147 -6.47 -18.57 1.48
N GLU A 148 -6.98 -19.77 1.77
CA GLU A 148 -7.86 -20.07 2.89
C GLU A 148 -7.15 -20.03 4.24
N ALA A 149 -5.82 -20.18 4.24
CA ALA A 149 -4.99 -20.12 5.42
C ALA A 149 -4.51 -18.70 5.77
N ILE A 150 -4.76 -17.71 4.89
CA ILE A 150 -4.46 -16.31 5.19
C ILE A 150 -5.47 -15.79 6.22
N SER A 151 -4.95 -15.29 7.34
CA SER A 151 -5.74 -14.58 8.34
C SER A 151 -5.72 -13.07 8.06
N VAL A 152 -6.89 -12.43 8.07
CA VAL A 152 -7.01 -10.97 7.87
C VAL A 152 -7.48 -10.33 9.16
N LYS A 153 -6.74 -9.32 9.62
CA LYS A 153 -7.11 -8.45 10.74
C LYS A 153 -7.32 -7.03 10.18
N SER A 154 -8.54 -6.53 10.30
CA SER A 154 -8.91 -5.18 9.85
C SER A 154 -9.48 -4.39 11.03
N GLU A 155 -8.99 -3.17 11.21
CA GLU A 155 -9.51 -2.19 12.18
C GLU A 155 -9.95 -0.92 11.43
N VAL A 156 -10.37 -1.04 10.16
CA VAL A 156 -10.81 0.09 9.34
C VAL A 156 -12.12 0.65 9.88
N ASP A 157 -12.11 1.95 10.20
CA ASP A 157 -13.32 2.70 10.52
C ASP A 157 -13.86 3.35 9.25
N TYR A 158 -14.79 2.67 8.58
CA TYR A 158 -15.42 3.16 7.36
C TYR A 158 -16.37 4.33 7.58
N SER A 159 -16.66 4.70 8.83
CA SER A 159 -17.46 5.87 9.15
C SER A 159 -16.67 7.18 9.20
N LYS A 160 -15.33 7.09 9.11
CA LYS A 160 -14.44 8.22 9.30
C LYS A 160 -13.31 8.24 8.26
N ALA A 161 -13.08 9.39 7.64
CA ALA A 161 -11.93 9.59 6.77
C ALA A 161 -10.61 9.39 7.52
N GLY A 162 -9.66 8.72 6.87
CA GLY A 162 -8.36 8.40 7.45
C GLY A 162 -7.64 7.32 6.67
N VAL A 163 -6.47 6.90 7.16
CA VAL A 163 -5.70 5.79 6.60
C VAL A 163 -5.56 4.71 7.66
N TYR A 164 -6.00 3.50 7.33
CA TYR A 164 -6.11 2.39 8.24
C TYR A 164 -5.35 1.17 7.72
N PRO A 165 -4.48 0.53 8.52
CA PRO A 165 -3.82 -0.70 8.11
C PRO A 165 -4.76 -1.90 8.21
N VAL A 166 -4.68 -2.79 7.21
CA VAL A 166 -5.22 -4.14 7.25
C VAL A 166 -4.06 -5.10 7.19
N GLU A 167 -3.99 -6.05 8.12
CA GLU A 167 -2.92 -7.03 8.23
C GLU A 167 -3.36 -8.37 7.69
N TYR A 168 -2.55 -8.94 6.79
CA TYR A 168 -2.68 -10.29 6.26
C TYR A 168 -1.56 -11.11 6.85
N SER A 169 -1.88 -12.17 7.58
CA SER A 169 -0.89 -13.05 8.18
C SER A 169 -1.00 -14.46 7.62
N TYR A 170 0.15 -15.06 7.36
CA TYR A 170 0.28 -16.44 6.91
C TYR A 170 1.43 -17.13 7.63
N THR A 171 1.27 -18.41 7.95
CA THR A 171 2.30 -19.22 8.60
C THR A 171 2.45 -20.52 7.84
N ALA A 172 3.56 -20.66 7.10
CA ALA A 172 3.90 -21.93 6.47
C ALA A 172 4.40 -22.95 7.51
N GLU A 173 4.31 -24.22 7.19
CA GLU A 173 4.77 -25.30 8.09
C GLU A 173 6.26 -25.14 8.43
N GLY A 174 6.55 -25.04 9.71
CA GLY A 174 7.93 -24.87 10.21
C GLY A 174 8.54 -23.48 10.03
N ALA A 175 7.79 -22.52 9.51
CA ALA A 175 8.24 -21.13 9.30
C ALA A 175 7.62 -20.15 10.31
N PRO A 176 8.25 -18.99 10.55
CA PRO A 176 7.62 -17.90 11.30
C PRO A 176 6.46 -17.29 10.53
N THR A 177 5.53 -16.67 11.26
CA THR A 177 4.43 -15.93 10.66
C THR A 177 4.94 -14.76 9.82
N ALA A 178 4.49 -14.68 8.58
CA ALA A 178 4.66 -13.53 7.70
C ALA A 178 3.47 -12.59 7.82
N VAL A 179 3.72 -11.29 7.75
CA VAL A 179 2.66 -10.25 7.77
C VAL A 179 2.85 -9.31 6.60
N THR A 180 1.79 -9.13 5.81
CA THR A 180 1.68 -8.13 4.76
C THR A 180 0.61 -7.11 5.15
N LYS A 181 0.80 -5.84 4.83
CA LYS A 181 -0.17 -4.77 5.13
C LYS A 181 -0.73 -4.13 3.87
N LEU A 182 -2.04 -3.89 3.89
CA LEU A 182 -2.75 -3.01 2.98
C LEU A 182 -3.11 -1.73 3.74
N PHE A 183 -2.86 -0.57 3.15
CA PHE A 183 -3.26 0.72 3.72
C PHE A 183 -4.55 1.18 3.04
N VAL A 184 -5.65 1.21 3.79
CA VAL A 184 -6.96 1.63 3.29
C VAL A 184 -7.15 3.11 3.55
N VAL A 185 -7.25 3.88 2.48
CA VAL A 185 -7.54 5.31 2.50
C VAL A 185 -9.06 5.49 2.40
N VAL A 186 -9.69 5.84 3.50
CA VAL A 186 -11.10 6.21 3.55
C VAL A 186 -11.18 7.71 3.33
N GLN A 187 -11.75 8.13 2.20
CA GLN A 187 -11.90 9.54 1.82
C GLN A 187 -13.28 10.05 2.24
N ASP A 188 -13.37 11.33 2.59
CA ASP A 188 -14.69 11.97 2.76
C ASP A 188 -15.47 11.84 1.45
N GLN A 189 -16.78 11.67 1.55
CA GLN A 189 -17.63 11.88 0.39
C GLN A 189 -17.51 13.37 0.04
N GLU A 190 -17.08 13.70 -1.17
CA GLU A 190 -17.11 15.09 -1.63
C GLU A 190 -18.53 15.58 -1.47
N GLY A 191 -18.70 16.50 -0.52
CA GLY A 191 -19.97 17.12 -0.25
C GLY A 191 -20.38 17.88 -1.51
N THR A 192 -21.55 17.58 -2.03
CA THR A 192 -22.33 18.52 -2.80
C THR A 192 -22.35 19.82 -1.98
N GLN A 193 -21.50 20.79 -2.34
CA GLN A 193 -21.64 22.13 -1.78
C GLN A 193 -23.00 22.66 -2.25
N ASP A 194 -24.00 22.46 -1.41
CA ASP A 194 -25.26 23.18 -1.54
C ASP A 194 -24.94 24.66 -1.51
N GLY A 195 -25.01 25.28 -2.68
CA GLY A 195 -24.87 26.70 -2.83
C GLY A 195 -25.85 27.45 -1.92
N LYS A 196 -25.29 28.27 -1.07
CA LYS A 196 -26.01 29.41 -0.49
C LYS A 196 -25.58 30.70 -1.17
#